data_63c7ad9a67c90811f011229517d3e53d
#
_entry.id   63c7ad9a67c90811f011229517d3e53d
#
_cell.length_a   1.000
_cell.length_b   1.000
_cell.length_c   1.000
_cell.angle_alpha   90.00
_cell.angle_beta   90.00
_cell.angle_gamma   90.00
#
_symmetry.space_group_name_H-M   'P 1'
#
loop_
_entity.id
_entity.type
_entity.pdbx_description
1 polymer ?
#
loop_
_entity_poly.entity_id
_entity_poly.type
_entity_poly.pdbx_seq_one_letter_code
_entity_poly.pdbx_strand_id
1 'polypeptide(L)'
;MFLSFLLTPWLLLAAPFLYFLLPYIRNWSIQDIPGPFLARFTNLWYFYEARRCRRYLTVHALHQKYGKLVRIQPDQVSIADPDAIPIVYGHGTGFLKSNYYDAFVSIQRGLFNTRDRNEHTRKRKTVSHTFSAKNVGQFEQYIHHNLEQLTLQWDKRSKQANGGYYKFDALHWFNYVAFDVIGDLAFGAPFGMLEKGADVAEVRMTSNAPPTSAPAIEVLNRRGEVSNALGTLPGLKPYAKYLPDPFIYKGMAAVQNLAGIAIARVNERLDAASRGEITRVDLLARLMEGKDEAGNKLGRAELTAEALTQLIAGSDTTSNTSCALLYHCLKHPEVVRKLQAELDEALPGGDDEVPQYEQVRHLQYLEWVIAETLRVHSTSSQGLPRVVPPGAGVDLAGHHFPQGVVLSVPAYTMHHSTEIWGADADEFRPERWEKVTERQKSAFIPFSYGPRACVGRNVAEMEMALIVATVFRRYEFELYQEELETREGFLRKPLGLQVGLRRRRQ
;
A
#
# COMPACT_ATOMS: atom_id res chain seq x y z
N MET A 1 -55.67 13.32 -1.31
CA MET A 1 -55.18 12.65 -0.08
C MET A 1 -55.34 11.12 -0.14
N PHE A 2 -56.45 10.57 -0.66
CA PHE A 2 -56.59 9.07 -0.80
C PHE A 2 -55.67 8.42 -1.81
N LEU A 3 -55.33 9.04 -2.93
CA LEU A 3 -54.41 8.48 -3.94
C LEU A 3 -52.96 8.36 -3.40
N SER A 4 -52.52 9.25 -2.53
CA SER A 4 -51.18 9.17 -1.93
C SER A 4 -51.01 8.00 -0.98
N PHE A 5 -52.06 7.57 -0.29
CA PHE A 5 -52.03 6.41 0.62
C PHE A 5 -51.97 5.06 -0.14
N LEU A 6 -52.53 4.98 -1.35
CA LEU A 6 -52.53 3.78 -2.19
C LEU A 6 -51.21 3.60 -2.96
N LEU A 7 -50.49 4.70 -3.28
CA LEU A 7 -49.21 4.66 -3.99
C LEU A 7 -48.02 4.36 -3.09
N THR A 8 -48.09 4.65 -1.79
CA THR A 8 -46.97 4.51 -0.84
C THR A 8 -46.47 3.05 -0.71
N PRO A 9 -47.34 2.02 -0.53
CA PRO A 9 -46.85 0.64 -0.44
C PRO A 9 -46.24 0.13 -1.76
N TRP A 10 -46.76 0.52 -2.89
CA TRP A 10 -46.20 0.15 -4.20
C TRP A 10 -44.83 0.79 -4.46
N LEU A 11 -44.62 2.05 -4.03
CA LEU A 11 -43.33 2.73 -4.09
C LEU A 11 -42.32 2.05 -3.17
N LEU A 12 -42.72 1.63 -1.97
CA LEU A 12 -41.86 0.90 -1.02
C LEU A 12 -41.44 -0.48 -1.58
N LEU A 13 -42.30 -1.15 -2.34
CA LEU A 13 -41.96 -2.40 -3.01
C LEU A 13 -41.16 -2.20 -4.30
N ALA A 14 -41.44 -1.12 -5.04
CA ALA A 14 -40.72 -0.82 -6.28
C ALA A 14 -39.29 -0.33 -6.05
N ALA A 15 -39.02 0.39 -4.96
CA ALA A 15 -37.72 0.96 -4.68
C ALA A 15 -36.60 -0.09 -4.56
N PRO A 16 -36.72 -1.20 -3.81
CA PRO A 16 -35.73 -2.26 -3.80
C PRO A 16 -35.55 -2.90 -5.19
N PHE A 17 -36.65 -3.15 -5.91
CA PHE A 17 -36.59 -3.74 -7.24
C PHE A 17 -35.83 -2.82 -8.23
N LEU A 18 -36.13 -1.53 -8.21
CA LEU A 18 -35.42 -0.54 -9.02
C LEU A 18 -33.93 -0.41 -8.62
N TYR A 19 -33.64 -0.49 -7.32
CA TYR A 19 -32.26 -0.46 -6.82
C TYR A 19 -31.40 -1.57 -7.44
N PHE A 20 -31.93 -2.77 -7.61
CA PHE A 20 -31.20 -3.88 -8.22
C PHE A 20 -31.29 -3.88 -9.75
N LEU A 21 -32.39 -3.43 -10.33
CA LEU A 21 -32.62 -3.48 -11.78
C LEU A 21 -31.88 -2.36 -12.53
N LEU A 22 -31.83 -1.14 -11.97
CA LEU A 22 -31.20 0.00 -12.64
C LEU A 22 -29.71 -0.21 -12.93
N PRO A 23 -28.85 -0.70 -12.02
CA PRO A 23 -27.46 -0.99 -12.33
C PRO A 23 -27.30 -2.04 -13.43
N TYR A 24 -28.19 -3.05 -13.45
CA TYR A 24 -28.20 -4.09 -14.48
C TYR A 24 -28.47 -3.50 -15.87
N ILE A 25 -29.52 -2.67 -16.01
CA ILE A 25 -29.89 -2.04 -17.28
C ILE A 25 -28.83 -1.03 -17.73
N ARG A 26 -28.32 -0.20 -16.83
CA ARG A 26 -27.32 0.83 -17.16
C ARG A 26 -26.04 0.23 -17.72
N ASN A 27 -25.67 -0.96 -17.29
CA ASN A 27 -24.45 -1.63 -17.69
C ASN A 27 -24.73 -2.85 -18.61
N TRP A 28 -25.73 -2.72 -19.47
CA TRP A 28 -26.15 -3.78 -20.39
C TRP A 28 -25.01 -4.26 -21.29
N SER A 29 -24.17 -3.33 -21.73
CA SER A 29 -23.03 -3.58 -22.65
C SER A 29 -21.96 -4.54 -22.12
N ILE A 30 -21.94 -4.82 -20.82
CA ILE A 30 -20.98 -5.73 -20.17
C ILE A 30 -21.68 -6.90 -19.46
N GLN A 31 -22.96 -7.17 -19.78
CA GLN A 31 -23.73 -8.24 -19.11
C GLN A 31 -23.29 -9.66 -19.51
N ASP A 32 -22.68 -9.82 -20.65
CA ASP A 32 -22.08 -11.05 -21.16
C ASP A 32 -20.80 -11.44 -20.40
N ILE A 33 -20.11 -10.48 -19.76
CA ILE A 33 -18.91 -10.77 -18.98
C ILE A 33 -19.27 -11.61 -17.75
N PRO A 34 -18.60 -12.77 -17.55
CA PRO A 34 -18.88 -13.67 -16.45
C PRO A 34 -18.45 -13.07 -15.11
N GLY A 35 -19.06 -13.56 -14.03
CA GLY A 35 -18.75 -13.15 -12.65
C GLY A 35 -19.82 -13.61 -11.68
N PRO A 36 -19.70 -13.25 -10.39
CA PRO A 36 -20.72 -13.56 -9.40
C PRO A 36 -22.08 -12.95 -9.78
N PHE A 37 -23.15 -13.73 -9.59
CA PHE A 37 -24.50 -13.31 -9.99
C PHE A 37 -24.89 -11.95 -9.40
N LEU A 38 -24.65 -11.73 -8.10
CA LEU A 38 -25.00 -10.48 -7.44
C LEU A 38 -24.20 -9.27 -7.95
N ALA A 39 -22.99 -9.49 -8.47
CA ALA A 39 -22.17 -8.41 -9.03
C ALA A 39 -22.80 -7.72 -10.25
N ARG A 40 -23.81 -8.34 -10.87
CA ARG A 40 -24.57 -7.73 -11.97
C ARG A 40 -25.55 -6.65 -11.52
N PHE A 41 -26.00 -6.73 -10.27
CA PHE A 41 -27.11 -5.96 -9.77
C PHE A 41 -26.73 -4.97 -8.69
N THR A 42 -25.67 -5.26 -7.91
CA THR A 42 -25.34 -4.48 -6.70
C THR A 42 -23.86 -4.50 -6.36
N ASN A 43 -23.40 -3.43 -5.71
CA ASN A 43 -22.07 -3.35 -5.12
C ASN A 43 -21.97 -4.06 -3.76
N LEU A 44 -23.09 -4.49 -3.18
CA LEU A 44 -23.13 -5.09 -1.82
C LEU A 44 -22.30 -6.36 -1.73
N TRP A 45 -22.28 -7.19 -2.80
CA TRP A 45 -21.43 -8.37 -2.84
C TRP A 45 -19.95 -8.01 -2.70
N TYR A 46 -19.47 -7.03 -3.47
CA TYR A 46 -18.07 -6.63 -3.46
C TYR A 46 -17.69 -5.89 -2.17
N PHE A 47 -18.64 -5.13 -1.60
CA PHE A 47 -18.51 -4.55 -0.27
C PHE A 47 -18.35 -5.62 0.81
N TYR A 48 -19.14 -6.69 0.74
CA TYR A 48 -19.03 -7.84 1.65
C TYR A 48 -17.64 -8.50 1.53
N GLU A 49 -17.16 -8.77 0.32
CA GLU A 49 -15.83 -9.34 0.09
C GLU A 49 -14.69 -8.42 0.59
N ALA A 50 -14.81 -7.12 0.36
CA ALA A 50 -13.85 -6.14 0.89
C ALA A 50 -13.83 -6.13 2.42
N ARG A 51 -15.01 -6.27 3.06
CA ARG A 51 -15.14 -6.34 4.52
C ARG A 51 -14.55 -7.62 5.12
N ARG A 52 -14.53 -8.72 4.39
CA ARG A 52 -13.87 -9.98 4.80
C ARG A 52 -12.33 -9.87 4.77
N CYS A 53 -11.80 -8.81 4.19
CA CYS A 53 -10.37 -8.56 4.06
C CYS A 53 -9.58 -9.68 3.35
N ARG A 54 -10.23 -10.38 2.41
CA ARG A 54 -9.66 -11.47 1.56
C ARG A 54 -10.04 -11.32 0.08
N ARG A 55 -10.44 -10.13 -0.33
CA ARG A 55 -10.94 -9.85 -1.68
C ARG A 55 -9.98 -10.25 -2.79
N TYR A 56 -8.66 -10.07 -2.60
CA TYR A 56 -7.64 -10.45 -3.59
C TYR A 56 -7.69 -11.94 -3.91
N LEU A 57 -7.89 -12.82 -2.92
CA LEU A 57 -8.05 -14.27 -3.13
C LEU A 57 -9.35 -14.59 -3.86
N THR A 58 -10.46 -13.93 -3.47
CA THR A 58 -11.76 -14.10 -4.15
C THR A 58 -11.66 -13.72 -5.62
N VAL A 59 -11.06 -12.56 -5.93
CA VAL A 59 -10.90 -12.11 -7.33
C VAL A 59 -9.98 -13.05 -8.11
N HIS A 60 -8.88 -13.52 -7.50
CA HIS A 60 -7.99 -14.50 -8.13
C HIS A 60 -8.72 -15.80 -8.46
N ALA A 61 -9.47 -16.39 -7.51
CA ALA A 61 -10.25 -17.60 -7.74
C ALA A 61 -11.32 -17.41 -8.83
N LEU A 62 -11.90 -16.21 -8.94
CA LEU A 62 -12.83 -15.90 -10.03
C LEU A 62 -12.13 -15.86 -11.38
N HIS A 63 -10.93 -15.33 -11.48
CA HIS A 63 -10.14 -15.38 -12.72
C HIS A 63 -9.71 -16.80 -13.09
N GLN A 64 -9.37 -17.64 -12.12
CA GLN A 64 -9.12 -19.07 -12.36
C GLN A 64 -10.36 -19.77 -12.93
N LYS A 65 -11.56 -19.40 -12.47
CA LYS A 65 -12.82 -19.98 -12.90
C LYS A 65 -13.33 -19.45 -14.25
N TYR A 66 -13.24 -18.14 -14.45
CA TYR A 66 -13.92 -17.45 -15.57
C TYR A 66 -12.96 -16.93 -16.64
N GLY A 67 -11.65 -16.99 -16.41
CA GLY A 67 -10.64 -16.52 -17.36
C GLY A 67 -10.29 -15.03 -17.20
N LYS A 68 -9.87 -14.41 -18.30
CA LYS A 68 -9.25 -13.09 -18.30
C LYS A 68 -10.18 -11.94 -17.87
N LEU A 69 -11.47 -12.03 -18.15
CA LEU A 69 -12.46 -10.99 -17.84
C LEU A 69 -13.41 -11.47 -16.75
N VAL A 70 -13.49 -10.73 -15.65
CA VAL A 70 -14.39 -11.04 -14.54
C VAL A 70 -15.12 -9.77 -14.09
N ARG A 71 -16.45 -9.81 -14.13
CA ARG A 71 -17.29 -8.76 -13.60
C ARG A 71 -17.35 -8.86 -12.08
N ILE A 72 -16.92 -7.79 -11.37
CA ILE A 72 -16.84 -7.76 -9.91
C ILE A 72 -17.80 -6.76 -9.27
N GLN A 73 -18.33 -5.80 -10.03
CA GLN A 73 -19.40 -4.87 -9.66
C GLN A 73 -20.28 -4.58 -10.88
N PRO A 74 -21.47 -3.95 -10.74
CA PRO A 74 -22.35 -3.69 -11.89
C PRO A 74 -21.68 -2.95 -13.04
N ASP A 75 -20.76 -2.05 -12.73
CA ASP A 75 -20.03 -1.19 -13.66
C ASP A 75 -18.51 -1.47 -13.69
N GLN A 76 -18.04 -2.52 -12.98
CA GLN A 76 -16.60 -2.79 -12.87
C GLN A 76 -16.21 -4.18 -13.32
N VAL A 77 -15.17 -4.23 -14.17
CA VAL A 77 -14.55 -5.46 -14.67
C VAL A 77 -13.09 -5.53 -14.22
N SER A 78 -12.71 -6.70 -13.70
CA SER A 78 -11.32 -7.08 -13.43
C SER A 78 -10.76 -7.78 -14.67
N ILE A 79 -9.53 -7.41 -15.07
CA ILE A 79 -8.89 -7.91 -16.30
C ILE A 79 -7.55 -8.54 -15.92
N ALA A 80 -7.42 -9.85 -16.07
CA ALA A 80 -6.17 -10.60 -15.83
C ALA A 80 -5.42 -10.80 -17.16
N ASP A 81 -4.99 -9.70 -17.76
CA ASP A 81 -4.18 -9.70 -18.98
C ASP A 81 -3.09 -8.61 -18.90
N PRO A 82 -1.79 -8.94 -19.09
CA PRO A 82 -0.72 -7.95 -19.10
C PRO A 82 -0.91 -6.84 -20.13
N ASP A 83 -1.53 -7.15 -21.28
CA ASP A 83 -1.76 -6.20 -22.37
C ASP A 83 -2.73 -5.08 -21.96
N ALA A 84 -3.55 -5.30 -20.93
CA ALA A 84 -4.43 -4.29 -20.38
C ALA A 84 -3.67 -3.23 -19.53
N ILE A 85 -2.50 -3.54 -19.01
CA ILE A 85 -1.73 -2.65 -18.12
C ILE A 85 -1.40 -1.31 -18.80
N PRO A 86 -0.74 -1.26 -19.97
CA PRO A 86 -0.41 -0.01 -20.63
C PRO A 86 -1.64 0.77 -21.09
N ILE A 87 -2.76 0.12 -21.34
CA ILE A 87 -4.02 0.76 -21.77
C ILE A 87 -4.74 1.38 -20.57
N VAL A 88 -4.93 0.62 -19.49
CA VAL A 88 -5.70 1.07 -18.31
C VAL A 88 -4.89 2.05 -17.44
N TYR A 89 -3.56 1.84 -17.33
CA TYR A 89 -2.70 2.61 -16.44
C TYR A 89 -1.70 3.53 -17.16
N GLY A 90 -1.55 3.41 -18.48
CA GLY A 90 -0.52 4.08 -19.26
C GLY A 90 -0.65 5.60 -19.37
N HIS A 91 0.39 6.21 -19.92
CA HIS A 91 0.42 7.63 -20.23
C HIS A 91 -0.47 7.95 -21.44
N GLY A 92 -1.20 9.06 -21.40
CA GLY A 92 -1.98 9.54 -22.55
C GLY A 92 -3.30 8.82 -22.79
N THR A 93 -3.60 7.74 -22.08
CA THR A 93 -4.78 6.88 -22.32
C THR A 93 -6.13 7.48 -21.92
N GLY A 94 -6.12 8.59 -21.19
CA GLY A 94 -7.35 9.25 -20.76
C GLY A 94 -7.99 8.70 -19.48
N PHE A 95 -7.64 7.52 -19.06
CA PHE A 95 -8.21 6.89 -17.86
C PHE A 95 -7.96 7.71 -16.59
N LEU A 96 -9.01 7.85 -15.77
CA LEU A 96 -8.96 8.52 -14.46
C LEU A 96 -9.25 7.52 -13.33
N LYS A 97 -8.82 7.85 -12.14
CA LYS A 97 -9.22 7.11 -10.92
C LYS A 97 -10.74 7.16 -10.75
N SER A 98 -11.35 6.04 -10.35
CA SER A 98 -12.79 5.96 -10.09
C SER A 98 -13.16 6.64 -8.76
N ASN A 99 -14.45 6.74 -8.45
CA ASN A 99 -14.96 7.25 -7.18
C ASN A 99 -14.61 6.38 -5.96
N TYR A 100 -14.11 5.16 -6.17
CA TYR A 100 -13.52 4.33 -5.11
C TYR A 100 -12.51 5.10 -4.26
N TYR A 101 -11.70 5.96 -4.88
CA TYR A 101 -10.66 6.73 -4.19
C TYR A 101 -11.19 7.84 -3.28
N ASP A 102 -12.46 8.23 -3.42
CA ASP A 102 -13.08 9.23 -2.56
C ASP A 102 -13.22 8.75 -1.11
N ALA A 103 -13.28 7.43 -0.90
CA ALA A 103 -13.30 6.83 0.44
C ALA A 103 -12.02 7.08 1.24
N PHE A 104 -10.91 7.36 0.58
CA PHE A 104 -9.59 7.56 1.19
C PHE A 104 -9.29 9.03 1.54
N VAL A 105 -10.19 9.95 1.26
CA VAL A 105 -10.05 11.37 1.64
C VAL A 105 -10.36 11.52 3.12
N SER A 106 -9.36 11.97 3.91
CA SER A 106 -9.48 12.18 5.36
C SER A 106 -9.59 13.68 5.70
N ILE A 107 -8.69 14.52 5.19
CA ILE A 107 -8.66 15.99 5.40
C ILE A 107 -9.09 16.68 4.11
N GLN A 108 -8.28 16.54 3.08
CA GLN A 108 -8.57 16.91 1.69
C GLN A 108 -7.87 15.93 0.74
N ARG A 109 -8.00 16.14 -0.59
CA ARG A 109 -7.38 15.27 -1.57
C ARG A 109 -5.86 15.46 -1.58
N GLY A 110 -5.13 14.37 -1.32
CA GLY A 110 -3.70 14.28 -1.53
C GLY A 110 -3.38 13.65 -2.90
N LEU A 111 -2.10 13.52 -3.23
CA LEU A 111 -1.61 12.93 -4.47
C LEU A 111 -2.25 11.56 -4.78
N PHE A 112 -2.40 10.70 -3.75
CA PHE A 112 -2.93 9.36 -3.92
C PHE A 112 -4.41 9.34 -4.34
N ASN A 113 -5.27 10.16 -3.73
CA ASN A 113 -6.72 10.09 -3.95
C ASN A 113 -7.27 11.20 -4.85
N THR A 114 -6.41 12.05 -5.41
CA THR A 114 -6.77 13.04 -6.43
C THR A 114 -7.14 12.34 -7.73
N ARG A 115 -8.40 12.57 -8.21
CA ARG A 115 -8.95 11.97 -9.43
C ARG A 115 -8.72 12.87 -10.64
N ASP A 116 -8.87 14.18 -10.48
CA ASP A 116 -8.61 15.15 -11.55
C ASP A 116 -7.18 15.05 -12.08
N ARG A 117 -7.03 15.19 -13.40
CA ARG A 117 -5.74 15.05 -14.09
C ARG A 117 -4.81 16.23 -13.82
N ASN A 118 -5.33 17.43 -13.89
CA ASN A 118 -4.51 18.64 -13.80
C ASN A 118 -4.01 18.82 -12.36
N GLU A 119 -4.91 18.68 -11.39
CA GLU A 119 -4.58 18.72 -9.96
C GLU A 119 -3.54 17.63 -9.61
N HIS A 120 -3.74 16.41 -10.11
CA HIS A 120 -2.75 15.35 -9.88
C HIS A 120 -1.40 15.69 -10.52
N THR A 121 -1.37 16.23 -11.73
CA THR A 121 -0.12 16.59 -12.42
C THR A 121 0.63 17.66 -11.63
N ARG A 122 -0.08 18.66 -11.10
CA ARG A 122 0.49 19.69 -10.22
C ARG A 122 1.12 19.06 -8.97
N LYS A 123 0.33 18.27 -8.22
CA LYS A 123 0.80 17.58 -7.01
C LYS A 123 1.97 16.64 -7.28
N ARG A 124 1.88 15.86 -8.35
CA ARG A 124 2.96 14.94 -8.77
C ARG A 124 4.25 15.69 -9.08
N LYS A 125 4.17 16.83 -9.80
CA LYS A 125 5.32 17.67 -10.15
C LYS A 125 6.03 18.21 -8.91
N THR A 126 5.28 18.58 -7.86
CA THR A 126 5.85 19.07 -6.59
C THR A 126 6.77 18.05 -5.94
N VAL A 127 6.44 16.76 -6.00
CA VAL A 127 7.19 15.72 -5.26
C VAL A 127 8.13 14.90 -6.14
N SER A 128 7.88 14.76 -7.44
CA SER A 128 8.60 13.82 -8.33
C SER A 128 10.10 14.03 -8.34
N HIS A 129 10.57 15.29 -8.31
CA HIS A 129 11.99 15.60 -8.30
C HIS A 129 12.68 15.04 -7.05
N THR A 130 12.02 15.17 -5.90
CA THR A 130 12.55 14.72 -4.59
C THR A 130 12.68 13.18 -4.55
N PHE A 131 11.74 12.48 -5.16
CA PHE A 131 11.74 11.00 -5.24
C PHE A 131 12.52 10.43 -6.44
N SER A 132 13.23 11.26 -7.21
CA SER A 132 14.04 10.77 -8.32
C SER A 132 15.26 9.97 -7.82
N ALA A 133 15.74 9.01 -8.62
CA ALA A 133 16.92 8.20 -8.28
C ALA A 133 18.16 9.06 -7.92
N LYS A 134 18.32 10.22 -8.58
CA LYS A 134 19.41 11.16 -8.29
C LYS A 134 19.34 11.77 -6.89
N ASN A 135 18.13 11.98 -6.37
CA ASN A 135 17.92 12.76 -5.13
C ASN A 135 17.62 11.90 -3.90
N VAL A 136 17.24 10.64 -4.08
CA VAL A 136 16.88 9.79 -2.93
C VAL A 136 18.07 9.47 -2.02
N GLY A 137 19.31 9.48 -2.55
CA GLY A 137 20.51 9.27 -1.74
C GLY A 137 20.65 10.22 -0.54
N GLN A 138 20.08 11.45 -0.62
CA GLN A 138 20.06 12.36 0.53
C GLN A 138 19.26 11.84 1.73
N PHE A 139 18.38 10.84 1.52
CA PHE A 139 17.54 10.25 2.56
C PHE A 139 18.20 9.05 3.25
N GLU A 140 19.28 8.53 2.70
CA GLU A 140 19.99 7.37 3.22
C GLU A 140 20.38 7.54 4.69
N GLN A 141 20.88 8.72 5.08
CA GLN A 141 21.25 9.04 6.46
C GLN A 141 20.12 8.82 7.47
N TYR A 142 18.85 9.07 7.08
CA TYR A 142 17.69 8.88 7.95
C TYR A 142 17.30 7.41 8.06
N ILE A 143 17.46 6.65 6.98
CA ILE A 143 17.27 5.21 7.00
C ILE A 143 18.35 4.55 7.86
N HIS A 144 19.62 4.94 7.70
CA HIS A 144 20.73 4.47 8.51
C HIS A 144 20.48 4.69 10.01
N HIS A 145 20.15 5.92 10.41
CA HIS A 145 19.86 6.24 11.81
C HIS A 145 18.80 5.30 12.41
N ASN A 146 17.70 5.06 11.68
CA ASN A 146 16.64 4.18 12.16
C ASN A 146 17.03 2.69 12.16
N LEU A 147 17.87 2.25 11.22
CA LEU A 147 18.40 0.89 11.22
C LEU A 147 19.42 0.65 12.33
N GLU A 148 20.22 1.65 12.67
CA GLU A 148 21.09 1.62 13.87
C GLU A 148 20.27 1.45 15.15
N GLN A 149 19.15 2.19 15.29
CA GLN A 149 18.24 2.01 16.42
C GLN A 149 17.63 0.59 16.45
N LEU A 150 17.23 0.04 15.28
CA LEU A 150 16.76 -1.34 15.18
C LEU A 150 17.83 -2.33 15.69
N THR A 151 19.06 -2.21 15.17
CA THR A 151 20.14 -3.12 15.55
C THR A 151 20.51 -3.02 17.04
N LEU A 152 20.53 -1.82 17.60
CA LEU A 152 20.72 -1.64 19.05
C LEU A 152 19.66 -2.39 19.87
N GLN A 153 18.40 -2.31 19.46
CA GLN A 153 17.30 -2.98 20.16
C GLN A 153 17.34 -4.51 19.97
N TRP A 154 17.70 -4.97 18.80
CA TRP A 154 17.78 -6.40 18.50
C TRP A 154 19.01 -7.06 19.15
N ASP A 155 20.15 -6.39 19.17
CA ASP A 155 21.35 -6.87 19.88
C ASP A 155 21.11 -7.00 21.39
N LYS A 156 20.42 -6.01 22.00
CA LYS A 156 20.03 -6.09 23.40
C LYS A 156 19.19 -7.34 23.69
N ARG A 157 18.24 -7.65 22.81
CA ARG A 157 17.34 -8.81 22.93
C ARG A 157 18.07 -10.12 22.66
N SER A 158 18.92 -10.17 21.65
CA SER A 158 19.76 -11.34 21.35
C SER A 158 20.63 -11.70 22.54
N LYS A 159 21.24 -10.71 23.23
CA LYS A 159 22.03 -10.94 24.45
C LYS A 159 21.20 -11.53 25.60
N GLN A 160 19.92 -11.17 25.73
CA GLN A 160 19.01 -11.69 26.75
C GLN A 160 18.72 -13.19 26.58
N ALA A 161 18.87 -13.72 25.37
CA ALA A 161 18.63 -15.12 25.06
C ALA A 161 19.79 -16.05 25.49
N ASN A 162 20.86 -15.54 26.08
CA ASN A 162 21.99 -16.32 26.61
C ASN A 162 22.56 -17.38 25.63
N GLY A 163 22.69 -16.99 24.35
CA GLY A 163 23.19 -17.86 23.26
C GLY A 163 22.11 -18.67 22.53
N GLY A 164 20.85 -18.65 22.98
CA GLY A 164 19.68 -19.16 22.27
C GLY A 164 19.04 -18.11 21.36
N TYR A 165 17.82 -18.40 20.94
CA TYR A 165 17.01 -17.48 20.14
C TYR A 165 16.04 -16.67 21.01
N TYR A 166 16.03 -15.33 20.85
CA TYR A 166 15.05 -14.45 21.45
C TYR A 166 13.77 -14.46 20.63
N LYS A 167 12.65 -14.89 21.22
CA LYS A 167 11.35 -14.97 20.53
C LYS A 167 10.63 -13.63 20.51
N PHE A 168 10.13 -13.22 19.34
CA PHE A 168 9.39 -11.98 19.16
C PHE A 168 8.57 -12.00 17.88
N ASP A 169 7.68 -10.99 17.73
CA ASP A 169 6.99 -10.73 16.48
C ASP A 169 7.78 -9.74 15.62
N ALA A 170 8.35 -10.22 14.52
CA ALA A 170 9.17 -9.39 13.62
C ALA A 170 8.36 -8.30 12.91
N LEU A 171 7.05 -8.53 12.65
CA LEU A 171 6.20 -7.52 12.02
C LEU A 171 6.13 -6.22 12.84
N HIS A 172 6.06 -6.30 14.16
CA HIS A 172 6.05 -5.11 15.02
C HIS A 172 7.29 -4.26 14.78
N TRP A 173 8.48 -4.86 14.71
CA TRP A 173 9.74 -4.16 14.52
C TRP A 173 9.88 -3.58 13.12
N PHE A 174 9.47 -4.29 12.08
CA PHE A 174 9.42 -3.73 10.73
C PHE A 174 8.44 -2.56 10.63
N ASN A 175 7.31 -2.61 11.33
CA ASN A 175 6.41 -1.47 11.42
C ASN A 175 7.09 -0.29 12.13
N TYR A 176 7.81 -0.50 13.24
CA TYR A 176 8.51 0.57 13.95
C TYR A 176 9.58 1.22 13.07
N VAL A 177 10.38 0.42 12.34
CA VAL A 177 11.36 0.93 11.36
C VAL A 177 10.66 1.81 10.32
N ALA A 178 9.66 1.27 9.66
CA ALA A 178 8.99 1.98 8.56
C ALA A 178 8.27 3.26 9.03
N PHE A 179 7.66 3.25 10.24
CA PHE A 179 7.07 4.45 10.83
C PHE A 179 8.13 5.49 11.23
N ASP A 180 9.23 5.07 11.83
CA ASP A 180 10.28 6.00 12.25
C ASP A 180 11.03 6.57 11.03
N VAL A 181 11.33 5.77 10.00
CA VAL A 181 11.90 6.24 8.73
C VAL A 181 10.97 7.25 8.05
N ILE A 182 9.69 6.92 7.87
CA ILE A 182 8.78 7.87 7.22
C ILE A 182 8.48 9.10 8.10
N GLY A 183 8.52 8.95 9.43
CA GLY A 183 8.47 10.05 10.37
C GLY A 183 9.61 11.04 10.17
N ASP A 184 10.82 10.53 10.06
CA ASP A 184 12.02 11.30 9.76
C ASP A 184 11.91 12.00 8.39
N LEU A 185 11.49 11.28 7.36
CA LEU A 185 11.42 11.80 5.98
C LEU A 185 10.26 12.78 5.78
N ALA A 186 9.06 12.46 6.30
CA ALA A 186 7.84 13.20 5.99
C ALA A 186 7.53 14.31 7.03
N PHE A 187 8.12 14.27 8.23
CA PHE A 187 7.80 15.23 9.27
C PHE A 187 9.05 15.83 9.94
N GLY A 188 10.24 15.32 9.62
CA GLY A 188 11.50 15.85 10.12
C GLY A 188 11.97 15.27 11.46
N ALA A 189 11.26 14.28 12.01
CA ALA A 189 11.69 13.52 13.18
C ALA A 189 10.98 12.16 13.24
N PRO A 190 11.65 11.09 13.74
CA PRO A 190 11.03 9.80 13.94
C PRO A 190 9.88 9.86 14.95
N PHE A 191 9.01 8.86 14.96
CA PHE A 191 7.96 8.72 16.00
C PHE A 191 8.54 8.19 17.32
N GLY A 192 9.75 7.64 17.28
CA GLY A 192 10.43 7.04 18.44
C GLY A 192 9.87 5.67 18.82
N MET A 193 9.27 4.96 17.86
CA MET A 193 8.71 3.63 18.10
C MET A 193 9.80 2.59 18.32
N LEU A 194 10.93 2.68 17.60
CA LEU A 194 12.10 1.82 17.79
C LEU A 194 12.70 1.98 19.18
N GLU A 195 12.89 3.22 19.63
CA GLU A 195 13.44 3.53 20.94
C GLU A 195 12.55 3.00 22.07
N LYS A 196 11.25 3.24 21.99
CA LYS A 196 10.24 2.81 22.97
C LYS A 196 9.92 1.32 22.89
N GLY A 197 10.11 0.70 21.71
CA GLY A 197 9.64 -0.66 21.42
C GLY A 197 8.11 -0.78 21.50
N ALA A 198 7.38 0.28 21.13
CA ALA A 198 5.94 0.37 21.30
C ALA A 198 5.25 1.19 20.19
N ASP A 199 4.04 0.76 19.80
CA ASP A 199 3.15 1.47 18.87
C ASP A 199 2.43 2.62 19.59
N VAL A 200 3.03 3.80 19.62
CA VAL A 200 2.45 5.00 20.25
C VAL A 200 2.78 6.24 19.44
N ALA A 201 1.76 6.99 19.03
CA ALA A 201 1.91 8.29 18.39
C ALA A 201 1.01 9.35 19.03
N GLU A 202 1.46 10.60 19.02
CA GLU A 202 0.65 11.75 19.43
C GLU A 202 -0.43 12.05 18.39
N VAL A 203 -1.62 12.40 18.87
CA VAL A 203 -2.81 12.75 18.06
C VAL A 203 -3.33 14.10 18.52
N ARG A 204 -3.60 15.01 17.56
CA ARG A 204 -4.33 16.27 17.80
C ARG A 204 -5.50 16.36 16.83
N MET A 205 -6.72 16.50 17.32
CA MET A 205 -7.91 16.60 16.46
C MET A 205 -7.97 17.92 15.68
N THR A 206 -7.40 18.98 16.23
CA THR A 206 -7.18 20.27 15.57
C THR A 206 -5.81 20.81 15.98
N SER A 207 -5.32 21.85 15.29
CA SER A 207 -4.02 22.47 15.60
C SER A 207 -3.89 22.92 17.06
N ASN A 208 -5.00 23.32 17.69
CA ASN A 208 -5.02 23.86 19.06
C ASN A 208 -5.57 22.86 20.09
N ALA A 209 -5.93 21.63 19.68
CA ALA A 209 -6.43 20.62 20.61
C ALA A 209 -5.30 20.10 21.51
N PRO A 210 -5.62 19.72 22.77
CA PRO A 210 -4.65 19.05 23.63
C PRO A 210 -4.21 17.72 22.98
N PRO A 211 -2.93 17.33 23.17
CA PRO A 211 -2.42 16.07 22.65
C PRO A 211 -3.07 14.87 23.36
N THR A 212 -3.35 13.85 22.60
CA THR A 212 -3.72 12.50 23.09
C THR A 212 -2.80 11.48 22.43
N SER A 213 -2.88 10.21 22.81
CA SER A 213 -2.06 9.15 22.23
C SER A 213 -2.93 8.09 21.57
N ALA A 214 -2.45 7.52 20.47
CA ALA A 214 -3.10 6.38 19.81
C ALA A 214 -2.06 5.38 19.28
N PRO A 215 -2.41 4.09 19.16
CA PRO A 215 -1.60 3.10 18.47
C PRO A 215 -1.66 3.35 16.95
N ALA A 216 -0.60 3.96 16.40
CA ALA A 216 -0.60 4.45 15.03
C ALA A 216 -0.73 3.32 13.97
N ILE A 217 -0.09 2.18 14.24
CA ILE A 217 -0.12 1.00 13.36
C ILE A 217 -1.53 0.39 13.35
N GLU A 218 -2.16 0.23 14.51
CA GLU A 218 -3.55 -0.25 14.59
C GLU A 218 -4.52 0.72 13.89
N VAL A 219 -4.36 2.01 14.12
CA VAL A 219 -5.15 3.09 13.50
C VAL A 219 -5.01 3.06 11.98
N LEU A 220 -3.79 2.93 11.46
CA LEU A 220 -3.52 2.83 10.02
C LEU A 220 -4.22 1.61 9.41
N ASN A 221 -4.13 0.47 10.08
CA ASN A 221 -4.74 -0.78 9.65
C ASN A 221 -6.26 -0.66 9.52
N ARG A 222 -6.93 -0.21 10.58
CA ARG A 222 -8.39 -0.05 10.59
C ARG A 222 -8.87 0.99 9.58
N ARG A 223 -8.12 2.08 9.41
CA ARG A 223 -8.39 3.07 8.38
C ARG A 223 -8.32 2.45 6.98
N GLY A 224 -7.28 1.64 6.70
CA GLY A 224 -7.13 0.94 5.43
C GLY A 224 -8.31 0.02 5.12
N GLU A 225 -8.76 -0.76 6.09
CA GLU A 225 -9.89 -1.70 5.98
C GLU A 225 -11.21 -0.98 5.70
N VAL A 226 -11.55 0.02 6.52
CA VAL A 226 -12.84 0.74 6.37
C VAL A 226 -12.88 1.55 5.09
N SER A 227 -11.79 2.24 4.73
CA SER A 227 -11.75 3.02 3.49
C SER A 227 -11.82 2.13 2.26
N ASN A 228 -11.19 0.95 2.29
CA ASN A 228 -11.31 -0.04 1.24
C ASN A 228 -12.74 -0.53 1.05
N ALA A 229 -13.42 -0.91 2.14
CA ALA A 229 -14.80 -1.37 2.08
C ALA A 229 -15.75 -0.25 1.59
N LEU A 230 -15.68 0.95 2.18
CA LEU A 230 -16.49 2.10 1.75
C LEU A 230 -16.19 2.55 0.31
N GLY A 231 -14.97 2.33 -0.18
CA GLY A 231 -14.62 2.61 -1.58
C GLY A 231 -15.39 1.74 -2.58
N THR A 232 -15.73 0.50 -2.22
CA THR A 232 -16.54 -0.36 -3.08
C THR A 232 -18.03 0.02 -3.10
N LEU A 233 -18.47 0.82 -2.13
CA LEU A 233 -19.82 1.36 -2.02
C LEU A 233 -19.77 2.86 -1.69
N PRO A 234 -19.26 3.72 -2.60
CA PRO A 234 -18.91 5.12 -2.30
C PRO A 234 -20.10 5.97 -1.83
N GLY A 235 -21.32 5.65 -2.26
CA GLY A 235 -22.55 6.31 -1.81
C GLY A 235 -22.84 6.13 -0.31
N LEU A 236 -22.22 5.15 0.35
CA LEU A 236 -22.41 4.89 1.78
C LEU A 236 -21.53 5.80 2.66
N LYS A 237 -20.40 6.30 2.15
CA LYS A 237 -19.42 7.06 2.95
C LYS A 237 -20.02 8.26 3.70
N PRO A 238 -20.89 9.13 3.13
CA PRO A 238 -21.49 10.26 3.85
C PRO A 238 -22.33 9.83 5.06
N TYR A 239 -22.89 8.64 5.00
CA TYR A 239 -23.77 8.08 6.03
C TYR A 239 -23.05 7.14 7.00
N ALA A 240 -21.78 6.80 6.74
CA ALA A 240 -21.02 5.81 7.50
C ALA A 240 -20.98 6.08 9.00
N LYS A 241 -20.90 7.35 9.42
CA LYS A 241 -20.86 7.77 10.84
C LYS A 241 -22.17 7.47 11.61
N TYR A 242 -23.28 7.24 10.90
CA TYR A 242 -24.59 6.97 11.52
C TYR A 242 -24.93 5.47 11.57
N LEU A 243 -24.09 4.63 10.96
CA LEU A 243 -24.34 3.19 10.93
C LEU A 243 -23.95 2.55 12.26
N PRO A 244 -24.82 1.75 12.88
CA PRO A 244 -24.54 1.05 14.13
C PRO A 244 -23.69 -0.21 13.90
N ASP A 245 -22.63 -0.10 13.12
CA ASP A 245 -21.74 -1.20 12.76
C ASP A 245 -20.34 -0.96 13.35
N PRO A 246 -19.88 -1.83 14.29
CA PRO A 246 -18.56 -1.69 14.92
C PRO A 246 -17.38 -1.61 13.95
N PHE A 247 -17.42 -2.31 12.82
CA PHE A 247 -16.40 -2.22 11.80
C PHE A 247 -16.32 -0.80 11.20
N ILE A 248 -17.49 -0.22 10.91
CA ILE A 248 -17.56 1.10 10.27
C ILE A 248 -17.23 2.21 11.29
N TYR A 249 -17.88 2.26 12.46
CA TYR A 249 -17.65 3.38 13.38
C TYR A 249 -16.22 3.38 13.98
N LYS A 250 -15.67 2.20 14.33
CA LYS A 250 -14.26 2.10 14.77
C LYS A 250 -13.28 2.47 13.65
N GLY A 251 -13.60 2.07 12.41
CA GLY A 251 -12.83 2.46 11.23
C GLY A 251 -12.87 3.95 10.97
N MET A 252 -14.03 4.59 11.10
CA MET A 252 -14.15 6.06 10.94
C MET A 252 -13.42 6.82 12.05
N ALA A 253 -13.42 6.33 13.29
CA ALA A 253 -12.59 6.87 14.36
C ALA A 253 -11.09 6.74 14.03
N ALA A 254 -10.68 5.63 13.44
CA ALA A 254 -9.30 5.44 12.98
C ALA A 254 -8.91 6.42 11.86
N VAL A 255 -9.83 6.74 10.94
CA VAL A 255 -9.61 7.79 9.91
C VAL A 255 -9.32 9.14 10.57
N GLN A 256 -10.06 9.50 11.62
CA GLN A 256 -9.87 10.76 12.36
C GLN A 256 -8.56 10.76 13.15
N ASN A 257 -8.24 9.68 13.86
CA ASN A 257 -7.00 9.56 14.62
C ASN A 257 -5.77 9.65 13.72
N LEU A 258 -5.79 8.98 12.55
CA LEU A 258 -4.66 9.05 11.61
C LEU A 258 -4.48 10.45 11.02
N ALA A 259 -5.59 11.15 10.74
CA ALA A 259 -5.52 12.56 10.37
C ALA A 259 -4.95 13.41 11.50
N GLY A 260 -5.34 13.13 12.75
CA GLY A 260 -4.83 13.79 13.95
C GLY A 260 -3.34 13.59 14.19
N ILE A 261 -2.79 12.42 13.87
CA ILE A 261 -1.33 12.16 13.90
C ILE A 261 -0.61 13.10 12.91
N ALA A 262 -1.10 13.18 11.67
CA ALA A 262 -0.50 14.08 10.69
C ALA A 262 -0.63 15.57 11.09
N ILE A 263 -1.77 15.98 11.66
CA ILE A 263 -1.98 17.35 12.16
C ILE A 263 -0.96 17.67 13.26
N ALA A 264 -0.76 16.79 14.24
CA ALA A 264 0.19 16.98 15.32
C ALA A 264 1.61 17.21 14.77
N ARG A 265 2.09 16.32 13.91
CA ARG A 265 3.45 16.36 13.36
C ARG A 265 3.69 17.53 12.41
N VAL A 266 2.72 17.87 11.55
CA VAL A 266 2.84 19.03 10.65
C VAL A 266 2.85 20.33 11.45
N ASN A 267 2.03 20.45 12.50
CA ASN A 267 2.05 21.64 13.36
C ASN A 267 3.41 21.82 14.05
N GLU A 268 3.91 20.76 14.69
CA GLU A 268 5.24 20.76 15.33
C GLU A 268 6.32 21.23 14.34
N ARG A 269 6.31 20.70 13.12
CA ARG A 269 7.27 21.06 12.08
C ARG A 269 7.14 22.49 11.59
N LEU A 270 5.91 22.99 11.40
CA LEU A 270 5.67 24.38 10.98
C LEU A 270 6.04 25.38 12.08
N ASP A 271 5.79 25.05 13.35
CA ASP A 271 6.15 25.88 14.47
C ASP A 271 7.67 25.96 14.63
N ALA A 272 8.39 24.83 14.50
CA ALA A 272 9.85 24.80 14.48
C ALA A 272 10.43 25.60 13.29
N ALA A 273 9.81 25.50 12.11
CA ALA A 273 10.20 26.31 10.95
C ALA A 273 10.03 27.81 11.18
N SER A 274 8.94 28.23 11.85
CA SER A 274 8.67 29.62 12.16
C SER A 274 9.69 30.22 13.14
N ARG A 275 10.30 29.38 14.00
CA ARG A 275 11.39 29.77 14.93
C ARG A 275 12.77 29.73 14.30
N GLY A 276 12.89 29.33 13.03
CA GLY A 276 14.17 29.19 12.33
C GLY A 276 15.03 27.99 12.77
N GLU A 277 14.42 27.02 13.46
CA GLU A 277 15.12 25.85 14.03
C GLU A 277 15.42 24.75 13.01
N ILE A 278 15.05 24.94 11.73
CA ILE A 278 15.07 23.89 10.73
C ILE A 278 16.09 24.17 9.62
N THR A 279 17.10 23.33 9.57
CA THR A 279 18.17 23.37 8.53
C THR A 279 18.18 22.14 7.63
N ARG A 280 17.34 21.11 7.91
CA ARG A 280 17.35 19.83 7.18
C ARG A 280 16.49 19.84 5.93
N VAL A 281 16.90 19.05 4.93
CA VAL A 281 16.13 18.79 3.73
C VAL A 281 15.39 17.45 3.89
N ASP A 282 14.06 17.52 3.94
CA ASP A 282 13.17 16.37 4.02
C ASP A 282 11.95 16.54 3.07
N LEU A 283 11.06 15.56 3.03
CA LEU A 283 9.91 15.59 2.11
C LEU A 283 8.95 16.75 2.44
N LEU A 284 8.74 17.07 3.73
CA LEU A 284 7.86 18.17 4.11
C LEU A 284 8.47 19.53 3.75
N ALA A 285 9.79 19.70 3.90
CA ALA A 285 10.48 20.91 3.45
C ALA A 285 10.23 21.15 1.94
N ARG A 286 10.29 20.10 1.14
CA ARG A 286 9.99 20.18 -0.30
C ARG A 286 8.52 20.46 -0.59
N LEU A 287 7.59 19.90 0.17
CA LEU A 287 6.17 20.23 0.05
C LEU A 287 5.91 21.71 0.40
N MET A 288 6.61 22.27 1.39
CA MET A 288 6.49 23.69 1.78
C MET A 288 6.98 24.67 0.69
N GLU A 289 7.83 24.20 -0.25
CA GLU A 289 8.23 24.94 -1.45
C GLU A 289 7.17 24.84 -2.56
N GLY A 290 6.23 23.89 -2.46
CA GLY A 290 5.17 23.65 -3.44
C GLY A 290 4.17 24.81 -3.56
N LYS A 291 3.51 24.86 -4.73
CA LYS A 291 2.52 25.89 -5.04
C LYS A 291 1.16 25.28 -5.37
N ASP A 292 0.09 25.98 -4.99
CA ASP A 292 -1.28 25.70 -5.40
C ASP A 292 -1.56 26.09 -6.86
N GLU A 293 -2.79 25.93 -7.32
CA GLU A 293 -3.19 26.32 -8.69
C GLU A 293 -3.10 27.82 -8.97
N ALA A 294 -3.23 28.64 -7.93
CA ALA A 294 -3.12 30.09 -8.02
C ALA A 294 -1.66 30.59 -7.91
N GLY A 295 -0.69 29.69 -7.72
CA GLY A 295 0.73 30.03 -7.57
C GLY A 295 1.15 30.40 -6.15
N ASN A 296 0.26 30.34 -5.16
CA ASN A 296 0.57 30.58 -3.75
C ASN A 296 1.22 29.34 -3.13
N LYS A 297 1.93 29.53 -1.99
CA LYS A 297 2.41 28.42 -1.18
C LYS A 297 1.27 27.50 -0.74
N LEU A 298 1.52 26.21 -0.65
CA LEU A 298 0.54 25.24 -0.17
C LEU A 298 0.02 25.62 1.21
N GLY A 299 -1.30 25.63 1.37
CA GLY A 299 -1.93 25.87 2.66
C GLY A 299 -1.72 24.70 3.64
N ARG A 300 -1.88 24.97 4.94
CA ARG A 300 -1.69 23.97 6.02
C ARG A 300 -2.49 22.67 5.79
N ALA A 301 -3.74 22.78 5.33
CA ALA A 301 -4.60 21.61 5.07
C ALA A 301 -4.06 20.73 3.94
N GLU A 302 -3.55 21.32 2.85
CA GLU A 302 -2.94 20.55 1.76
C GLU A 302 -1.61 19.94 2.18
N LEU A 303 -0.75 20.68 2.88
CA LEU A 303 0.49 20.15 3.45
C LEU A 303 0.22 18.95 4.35
N THR A 304 -0.78 19.05 5.23
CA THR A 304 -1.16 17.95 6.13
C THR A 304 -1.70 16.75 5.37
N ALA A 305 -2.51 16.97 4.32
CA ALA A 305 -3.04 15.89 3.50
C ALA A 305 -1.95 15.17 2.68
N GLU A 306 -0.97 15.90 2.17
CA GLU A 306 0.18 15.30 1.47
C GLU A 306 1.12 14.56 2.44
N ALA A 307 1.43 15.13 3.61
CA ALA A 307 2.22 14.47 4.63
C ALA A 307 1.54 13.20 5.15
N LEU A 308 0.22 13.23 5.37
CA LEU A 308 -0.59 12.05 5.69
C LEU A 308 -0.51 10.99 4.59
N THR A 309 -0.54 11.40 3.32
CA THR A 309 -0.40 10.48 2.19
C THR A 309 0.95 9.78 2.21
N GLN A 310 2.04 10.51 2.51
CA GLN A 310 3.39 9.95 2.62
C GLN A 310 3.52 9.00 3.82
N LEU A 311 2.97 9.36 4.98
CA LEU A 311 2.94 8.50 6.16
C LEU A 311 2.31 7.14 5.84
N ILE A 312 1.12 7.15 5.26
CA ILE A 312 0.39 5.91 4.93
C ILE A 312 1.16 5.08 3.90
N ALA A 313 1.70 5.74 2.87
CA ALA A 313 2.38 5.05 1.78
C ALA A 313 3.72 4.45 2.20
N GLY A 314 4.52 5.16 3.00
CA GLY A 314 5.85 4.73 3.38
C GLY A 314 5.87 3.69 4.52
N SER A 315 4.93 3.76 5.46
CA SER A 315 4.94 2.85 6.61
C SER A 315 4.49 1.42 6.25
N ASP A 316 3.24 1.26 5.79
CA ASP A 316 2.63 -0.08 5.59
C ASP A 316 3.29 -0.89 4.46
N THR A 317 3.77 -0.24 3.40
CA THR A 317 4.28 -0.97 2.24
C THR A 317 5.62 -1.63 2.54
N THR A 318 6.57 -0.89 3.09
CA THR A 318 7.91 -1.38 3.42
C THR A 318 7.87 -2.42 4.53
N SER A 319 7.12 -2.15 5.62
CA SER A 319 7.02 -3.09 6.75
C SER A 319 6.42 -4.44 6.35
N ASN A 320 5.32 -4.42 5.57
CA ASN A 320 4.67 -5.65 5.10
C ASN A 320 5.56 -6.45 4.15
N THR A 321 6.28 -5.77 3.26
CA THR A 321 7.22 -6.42 2.33
C THR A 321 8.40 -7.02 3.08
N SER A 322 9.02 -6.30 4.03
CA SER A 322 10.15 -6.79 4.84
C SER A 322 9.74 -7.99 5.70
N CYS A 323 8.54 -7.97 6.28
CA CYS A 323 7.99 -9.09 7.02
C CYS A 323 7.78 -10.34 6.14
N ALA A 324 7.18 -10.16 4.96
CA ALA A 324 6.97 -11.25 4.00
C ALA A 324 8.29 -11.79 3.46
N LEU A 325 9.28 -10.92 3.19
CA LEU A 325 10.62 -11.30 2.76
C LEU A 325 11.29 -12.20 3.81
N LEU A 326 11.29 -11.78 5.06
CA LEU A 326 11.87 -12.58 6.15
C LEU A 326 11.19 -13.94 6.23
N TYR A 327 9.84 -14.01 6.20
CA TYR A 327 9.10 -15.27 6.21
C TYR A 327 9.50 -16.20 5.06
N HIS A 328 9.46 -15.69 3.82
CA HIS A 328 9.77 -16.51 2.64
C HIS A 328 11.22 -16.98 2.64
N CYS A 329 12.17 -16.14 3.04
CA CYS A 329 13.56 -16.55 3.19
C CYS A 329 13.71 -17.67 4.23
N LEU A 330 13.05 -17.56 5.39
CA LEU A 330 13.14 -18.58 6.44
C LEU A 330 12.47 -19.92 6.07
N LYS A 331 11.47 -19.88 5.19
CA LYS A 331 10.89 -21.11 4.59
C LYS A 331 11.84 -21.79 3.58
N HIS A 332 12.87 -21.06 3.08
CA HIS A 332 13.80 -21.50 2.06
C HIS A 332 15.25 -21.29 2.54
N PRO A 333 15.79 -22.18 3.42
CA PRO A 333 17.12 -21.99 4.02
C PRO A 333 18.26 -21.87 3.00
N GLU A 334 18.10 -22.45 1.80
CA GLU A 334 19.04 -22.29 0.69
C GLU A 334 19.11 -20.86 0.17
N VAL A 335 17.98 -20.14 0.17
CA VAL A 335 17.91 -18.72 -0.21
C VAL A 335 18.67 -17.88 0.82
N VAL A 336 18.45 -18.14 2.12
CA VAL A 336 19.19 -17.45 3.20
C VAL A 336 20.69 -17.64 3.04
N ARG A 337 21.16 -18.88 2.80
CA ARG A 337 22.60 -19.17 2.64
C ARG A 337 23.21 -18.41 1.45
N LYS A 338 22.53 -18.38 0.29
CA LYS A 338 23.02 -17.65 -0.89
C LYS A 338 23.04 -16.14 -0.66
N LEU A 339 21.97 -15.59 -0.06
CA LEU A 339 21.88 -14.18 0.27
C LEU A 339 22.99 -13.77 1.25
N GLN A 340 23.20 -14.55 2.30
CA GLN A 340 24.27 -14.28 3.26
C GLN A 340 25.66 -14.39 2.64
N ALA A 341 25.90 -15.37 1.76
CA ALA A 341 27.18 -15.51 1.07
C ALA A 341 27.47 -14.29 0.19
N GLU A 342 26.49 -13.79 -0.59
CA GLU A 342 26.64 -12.58 -1.40
C GLU A 342 26.93 -11.35 -0.52
N LEU A 343 26.20 -11.21 0.60
CA LEU A 343 26.39 -10.07 1.52
C LEU A 343 27.76 -10.13 2.21
N ASP A 344 28.22 -11.31 2.63
CA ASP A 344 29.51 -11.48 3.30
C ASP A 344 30.67 -11.20 2.33
N GLU A 345 30.54 -11.58 1.04
CA GLU A 345 31.53 -11.28 -0.01
C GLU A 345 31.59 -9.77 -0.35
N ALA A 346 30.41 -9.15 -0.47
CA ALA A 346 30.32 -7.73 -0.85
C ALA A 346 30.72 -6.76 0.29
N LEU A 347 30.59 -7.20 1.54
CA LEU A 347 30.77 -6.40 2.73
C LEU A 347 31.83 -7.01 3.66
N PRO A 348 33.12 -7.00 3.30
CA PRO A 348 34.17 -7.74 4.03
C PRO A 348 34.52 -7.16 5.41
N GLY A 349 33.96 -6.04 5.81
CA GLY A 349 34.14 -5.45 7.15
C GLY A 349 33.32 -6.15 8.23
N GLY A 350 33.38 -5.63 9.46
CA GLY A 350 32.54 -6.08 10.59
C GLY A 350 31.04 -5.89 10.32
N ASP A 351 30.21 -6.64 11.03
CA ASP A 351 28.73 -6.57 10.91
C ASP A 351 28.09 -5.52 11.84
N ASP A 352 28.90 -4.68 12.49
CA ASP A 352 28.43 -3.70 13.46
C ASP A 352 27.81 -2.45 12.83
N GLU A 353 28.14 -2.15 11.57
CA GLU A 353 27.65 -0.98 10.85
C GLU A 353 26.55 -1.33 9.87
N VAL A 354 25.61 -0.40 9.68
CA VAL A 354 24.63 -0.46 8.61
C VAL A 354 25.35 -0.20 7.28
N PRO A 355 25.21 -1.08 6.25
CA PRO A 355 25.91 -0.90 4.99
C PRO A 355 25.43 0.34 4.25
N GLN A 356 26.30 0.98 3.47
CA GLN A 356 25.92 2.06 2.56
C GLN A 356 25.11 1.51 1.38
N TYR A 357 24.13 2.28 0.91
CA TYR A 357 23.28 1.85 -0.23
C TYR A 357 24.11 1.54 -1.48
N GLU A 358 25.17 2.33 -1.74
CA GLU A 358 26.07 2.11 -2.86
C GLU A 358 26.74 0.71 -2.84
N GLN A 359 26.96 0.15 -1.66
CA GLN A 359 27.58 -1.18 -1.50
C GLN A 359 26.60 -2.33 -1.79
N VAL A 360 25.29 -2.09 -1.65
CA VAL A 360 24.28 -3.16 -1.73
C VAL A 360 23.31 -3.06 -2.90
N ARG A 361 23.20 -1.89 -3.53
CA ARG A 361 22.21 -1.61 -4.57
C ARG A 361 22.35 -2.42 -5.86
N HIS A 362 23.53 -3.03 -6.09
CA HIS A 362 23.82 -3.83 -7.28
C HIS A 362 24.06 -5.30 -6.96
N LEU A 363 23.75 -5.75 -5.74
CA LEU A 363 23.85 -7.15 -5.36
C LEU A 363 22.72 -7.93 -6.01
N GLN A 364 23.11 -8.80 -6.93
CA GLN A 364 22.16 -9.45 -7.84
C GLN A 364 21.18 -10.38 -7.11
N TYR A 365 21.67 -11.17 -6.19
CA TYR A 365 20.81 -12.12 -5.47
C TYR A 365 19.89 -11.40 -4.50
N LEU A 366 20.38 -10.35 -3.84
CA LEU A 366 19.57 -9.44 -3.02
C LEU A 366 18.43 -8.82 -3.83
N GLU A 367 18.72 -8.34 -5.04
CA GLU A 367 17.70 -7.78 -5.94
C GLU A 367 16.65 -8.84 -6.31
N TRP A 368 17.07 -10.06 -6.64
CA TRP A 368 16.17 -11.17 -6.96
C TRP A 368 15.26 -11.56 -5.79
N VAL A 369 15.81 -11.64 -4.57
CA VAL A 369 15.04 -11.94 -3.35
C VAL A 369 13.98 -10.88 -3.10
N ILE A 370 14.30 -9.59 -3.24
CA ILE A 370 13.35 -8.48 -3.11
C ILE A 370 12.27 -8.56 -4.21
N ALA A 371 12.66 -8.76 -5.46
CA ALA A 371 11.74 -8.82 -6.59
C ALA A 371 10.78 -10.02 -6.47
N GLU A 372 11.28 -11.19 -6.06
CA GLU A 372 10.44 -12.38 -5.85
C GLU A 372 9.47 -12.19 -4.68
N THR A 373 9.91 -11.54 -3.62
CA THR A 373 9.03 -11.17 -2.51
C THR A 373 7.89 -10.25 -2.97
N LEU A 374 8.22 -9.21 -3.74
CA LEU A 374 7.23 -8.29 -4.31
C LEU A 374 6.26 -8.99 -5.28
N ARG A 375 6.68 -10.06 -5.93
CA ARG A 375 5.83 -10.89 -6.78
C ARG A 375 4.87 -11.74 -5.94
N VAL A 376 5.37 -12.59 -5.05
CA VAL A 376 4.53 -13.54 -4.28
C VAL A 376 3.73 -12.85 -3.18
N HIS A 377 4.26 -11.76 -2.63
CA HIS A 377 3.60 -10.93 -1.64
C HIS A 377 3.45 -9.48 -2.13
N SER A 378 2.74 -9.29 -3.25
CA SER A 378 2.40 -7.94 -3.68
C SER A 378 1.54 -7.25 -2.63
N THR A 379 2.09 -6.25 -1.96
CA THR A 379 1.36 -5.48 -0.93
C THR A 379 0.13 -4.79 -1.52
N SER A 380 0.24 -4.25 -2.76
CA SER A 380 -0.90 -3.76 -3.54
C SER A 380 -1.48 -4.90 -4.39
N SER A 381 -2.18 -5.83 -3.77
CA SER A 381 -2.67 -7.08 -4.39
C SER A 381 -3.84 -6.89 -5.33
N GLN A 382 -4.72 -5.94 -5.01
CA GLN A 382 -5.96 -5.71 -5.75
C GLN A 382 -5.75 -4.97 -7.07
N GLY A 383 -6.73 -5.04 -7.96
CA GLY A 383 -6.80 -4.18 -9.14
C GLY A 383 -7.14 -2.74 -8.75
N LEU A 384 -6.39 -1.78 -9.27
CA LEU A 384 -6.57 -0.36 -9.01
C LEU A 384 -7.59 0.25 -10.00
N PRO A 385 -8.83 0.59 -9.59
CA PRO A 385 -9.92 0.91 -10.51
C PRO A 385 -9.71 2.22 -11.26
N ARG A 386 -9.98 2.18 -12.57
CA ARG A 386 -9.93 3.30 -13.51
C ARG A 386 -11.20 3.35 -14.33
N VAL A 387 -11.64 4.56 -14.66
CA VAL A 387 -12.83 4.82 -15.48
C VAL A 387 -12.42 4.94 -16.93
N VAL A 388 -13.08 4.22 -17.81
CA VAL A 388 -12.94 4.37 -19.26
C VAL A 388 -13.29 5.81 -19.64
N PRO A 389 -12.40 6.54 -20.35
CA PRO A 389 -12.61 7.94 -20.67
C PRO A 389 -13.80 8.17 -21.60
N PRO A 390 -14.34 9.41 -21.64
CA PRO A 390 -15.35 9.78 -22.64
C PRO A 390 -14.86 9.54 -24.08
N GLY A 391 -15.76 9.08 -24.95
CA GLY A 391 -15.47 8.80 -26.36
C GLY A 391 -15.98 7.44 -26.83
N ALA A 392 -15.28 6.85 -27.78
CA ALA A 392 -15.68 5.59 -28.42
C ALA A 392 -15.53 4.35 -27.51
N GLY A 393 -14.96 4.50 -26.30
CA GLY A 393 -14.65 3.36 -25.44
C GLY A 393 -13.27 2.76 -25.73
N VAL A 394 -13.03 1.52 -25.31
CA VAL A 394 -11.76 0.82 -25.48
C VAL A 394 -11.98 -0.69 -25.71
N ASP A 395 -11.20 -1.26 -26.62
CA ASP A 395 -11.20 -2.71 -26.87
C ASP A 395 -10.06 -3.35 -26.10
N LEU A 396 -10.40 -4.34 -25.25
CA LEU A 396 -9.45 -5.07 -24.40
C LEU A 396 -9.86 -6.53 -24.23
N ALA A 397 -8.90 -7.42 -24.31
CA ALA A 397 -9.11 -8.86 -24.13
C ALA A 397 -10.29 -9.41 -24.97
N GLY A 398 -10.50 -8.88 -26.18
CA GLY A 398 -11.56 -9.29 -27.10
C GLY A 398 -12.96 -8.73 -26.78
N HIS A 399 -13.07 -7.75 -25.88
CA HIS A 399 -14.34 -7.13 -25.51
C HIS A 399 -14.26 -5.59 -25.62
N HIS A 400 -15.39 -4.98 -26.03
CA HIS A 400 -15.54 -3.54 -26.10
C HIS A 400 -16.10 -2.96 -24.79
N PHE A 401 -15.36 -2.04 -24.16
CA PHE A 401 -15.77 -1.36 -22.94
C PHE A 401 -16.17 0.09 -23.24
N PRO A 402 -17.45 0.46 -23.13
CA PRO A 402 -17.89 1.83 -23.37
C PRO A 402 -17.41 2.78 -22.27
N GLN A 403 -17.49 4.10 -22.55
CA GLN A 403 -17.17 5.16 -21.58
C GLN A 403 -17.90 4.96 -20.24
N GLY A 404 -17.24 5.26 -19.15
CA GLY A 404 -17.79 5.21 -17.79
C GLY A 404 -17.67 3.85 -17.11
N VAL A 405 -17.44 2.76 -17.85
CA VAL A 405 -17.12 1.45 -17.25
C VAL A 405 -15.81 1.55 -16.47
N VAL A 406 -15.74 0.86 -15.35
CA VAL A 406 -14.56 0.81 -14.49
C VAL A 406 -13.75 -0.44 -14.78
N LEU A 407 -12.46 -0.28 -15.08
CA LEU A 407 -11.54 -1.38 -15.35
C LEU A 407 -10.43 -1.42 -14.29
N SER A 408 -9.96 -2.62 -13.98
CA SER A 408 -8.83 -2.81 -13.07
C SER A 408 -8.03 -4.07 -13.42
N VAL A 409 -6.71 -4.04 -13.19
CA VAL A 409 -5.83 -5.19 -13.39
C VAL A 409 -5.31 -5.64 -12.02
N PRO A 410 -5.68 -6.83 -11.53
CA PRO A 410 -5.33 -7.31 -10.19
C PRO A 410 -3.88 -7.80 -10.15
N ALA A 411 -3.01 -7.07 -9.43
CA ALA A 411 -1.59 -7.40 -9.34
C ALA A 411 -1.35 -8.82 -8.79
N TYR A 412 -2.08 -9.24 -7.76
CA TYR A 412 -1.96 -10.59 -7.21
C TYR A 412 -2.21 -11.65 -8.29
N THR A 413 -3.30 -11.54 -9.03
CA THR A 413 -3.62 -12.51 -10.10
C THR A 413 -2.58 -12.52 -11.20
N MET A 414 -2.07 -11.34 -11.58
CA MET A 414 -1.00 -11.23 -12.57
C MET A 414 0.28 -11.91 -12.10
N HIS A 415 0.64 -11.72 -10.83
CA HIS A 415 1.87 -12.26 -10.23
C HIS A 415 1.81 -13.77 -9.93
N HIS A 416 0.59 -14.35 -9.84
CA HIS A 416 0.35 -15.77 -9.58
C HIS A 416 -0.22 -16.51 -10.80
N SER A 417 -0.17 -15.90 -11.98
CA SER A 417 -0.66 -16.52 -13.22
C SER A 417 0.31 -17.62 -13.71
N THR A 418 -0.15 -18.86 -13.75
CA THR A 418 0.63 -19.97 -14.29
C THR A 418 0.91 -19.82 -15.78
N GLU A 419 0.04 -19.13 -16.54
CA GLU A 419 0.26 -18.78 -17.95
C GLU A 419 1.49 -17.88 -18.13
N ILE A 420 1.77 -17.01 -17.15
CA ILE A 420 2.86 -16.02 -17.21
C ILE A 420 4.13 -16.53 -16.54
N TRP A 421 4.00 -17.11 -15.35
CA TRP A 421 5.14 -17.44 -14.49
C TRP A 421 5.49 -18.93 -14.49
N GLY A 422 4.70 -19.79 -15.16
CA GLY A 422 4.90 -21.23 -15.17
C GLY A 422 4.14 -21.95 -14.06
N ALA A 423 4.26 -23.29 -14.03
CA ALA A 423 3.55 -24.13 -13.06
C ALA A 423 3.91 -23.83 -11.60
N ASP A 424 5.09 -23.27 -11.37
CA ASP A 424 5.64 -22.87 -10.08
C ASP A 424 5.36 -21.38 -9.73
N ALA A 425 4.29 -20.81 -10.29
CA ALA A 425 3.92 -19.39 -10.07
C ALA A 425 3.69 -19.05 -8.59
N ASP A 426 3.26 -19.99 -7.77
CA ASP A 426 3.01 -19.80 -6.34
C ASP A 426 4.26 -20.05 -5.46
N GLU A 427 5.34 -20.59 -6.03
CA GLU A 427 6.57 -20.86 -5.32
C GLU A 427 7.45 -19.61 -5.20
N PHE A 428 8.11 -19.48 -4.04
CA PHE A 428 9.13 -18.46 -3.81
C PHE A 428 10.47 -18.96 -4.34
N ARG A 429 10.89 -18.46 -5.49
CA ARG A 429 12.13 -18.87 -6.17
C ARG A 429 12.86 -17.67 -6.77
N PRO A 430 13.79 -17.04 -6.04
CA PRO A 430 14.54 -15.86 -6.50
C PRO A 430 15.28 -16.08 -7.83
N GLU A 431 15.77 -17.28 -8.09
CA GLU A 431 16.50 -17.64 -9.31
C GLU A 431 15.66 -17.51 -10.59
N ARG A 432 14.33 -17.39 -10.47
CA ARG A 432 13.46 -17.09 -11.62
C ARG A 432 13.83 -15.77 -12.30
N TRP A 433 14.40 -14.83 -11.56
CA TRP A 433 14.78 -13.50 -12.04
C TRP A 433 16.05 -13.50 -12.90
N GLU A 434 16.80 -14.61 -12.95
CA GLU A 434 17.94 -14.77 -13.84
C GLU A 434 17.53 -14.66 -15.33
N LYS A 435 16.36 -15.23 -15.69
CA LYS A 435 15.86 -15.29 -17.06
C LYS A 435 14.37 -14.90 -17.13
N VAL A 436 14.11 -13.58 -17.09
CA VAL A 436 12.74 -13.04 -17.14
C VAL A 436 12.38 -12.67 -18.57
N THR A 437 11.24 -13.14 -19.05
CA THR A 437 10.68 -12.79 -20.36
C THR A 437 10.05 -11.40 -20.33
N GLU A 438 9.89 -10.76 -21.52
CA GLU A 438 9.21 -9.45 -21.61
C GLU A 438 7.75 -9.52 -21.11
N ARG A 439 7.07 -10.65 -21.32
CA ARG A 439 5.69 -10.86 -20.80
C ARG A 439 5.67 -10.88 -19.26
N GLN A 440 6.65 -11.50 -18.63
CA GLN A 440 6.78 -11.50 -17.16
C GLN A 440 7.10 -10.10 -16.63
N LYS A 441 8.02 -9.37 -17.30
CA LYS A 441 8.34 -7.97 -16.94
C LYS A 441 7.11 -7.07 -17.04
N SER A 442 6.32 -7.21 -18.11
CA SER A 442 5.10 -6.41 -18.29
C SER A 442 4.00 -6.74 -17.27
N ALA A 443 3.95 -7.99 -16.79
CA ALA A 443 3.01 -8.44 -15.78
C ALA A 443 3.44 -8.07 -14.34
N PHE A 444 4.71 -7.74 -14.13
CA PHE A 444 5.26 -7.42 -12.81
C PHE A 444 5.00 -5.95 -12.44
N ILE A 445 3.92 -5.70 -11.70
CA ILE A 445 3.45 -4.35 -11.38
C ILE A 445 3.31 -4.06 -9.86
N PRO A 446 4.27 -4.43 -9.00
CA PRO A 446 4.16 -4.18 -7.56
C PRO A 446 4.10 -2.68 -7.23
N PHE A 447 4.70 -1.83 -8.06
CA PHE A 447 4.68 -0.37 -7.96
C PHE A 447 3.66 0.30 -8.89
N SER A 448 2.73 -0.47 -9.46
CA SER A 448 1.78 -0.03 -10.48
C SER A 448 2.48 0.45 -11.78
N TYR A 449 1.77 1.17 -12.65
CA TYR A 449 2.28 1.58 -13.97
C TYR A 449 1.79 2.99 -14.35
N GLY A 450 2.56 3.68 -15.20
CA GLY A 450 2.20 4.95 -15.84
C GLY A 450 2.19 6.17 -14.90
N PRO A 451 1.41 7.22 -15.20
CA PRO A 451 1.47 8.50 -14.50
C PRO A 451 1.04 8.42 -13.03
N ARG A 452 0.34 7.36 -12.65
CA ARG A 452 -0.12 7.09 -11.28
C ARG A 452 0.70 6.00 -10.57
N ALA A 453 1.82 5.58 -11.15
CA ALA A 453 2.76 4.64 -10.52
C ALA A 453 3.33 5.21 -9.21
N CYS A 454 3.87 4.34 -8.37
CA CYS A 454 4.45 4.71 -7.08
C CYS A 454 5.53 5.79 -7.26
N VAL A 455 5.35 6.93 -6.60
CA VAL A 455 6.36 8.00 -6.63
C VAL A 455 7.54 7.69 -5.73
N GLY A 456 7.31 6.92 -4.64
CA GLY A 456 8.32 6.54 -3.66
C GLY A 456 9.11 5.29 -4.01
N ARG A 457 8.99 4.74 -5.23
CA ARG A 457 9.65 3.49 -5.64
C ARG A 457 11.15 3.47 -5.30
N ASN A 458 11.89 4.52 -5.67
CA ASN A 458 13.33 4.56 -5.44
C ASN A 458 13.69 4.59 -3.93
N VAL A 459 12.88 5.24 -3.09
CA VAL A 459 13.08 5.23 -1.63
C VAL A 459 12.78 3.84 -1.09
N ALA A 460 11.69 3.21 -1.52
CA ALA A 460 11.32 1.87 -1.07
C ALA A 460 12.35 0.80 -1.49
N GLU A 461 12.91 0.89 -2.69
CA GLU A 461 13.98 -0.01 -3.15
C GLU A 461 15.25 0.16 -2.30
N MET A 462 15.65 1.40 -2.00
CA MET A 462 16.78 1.69 -1.12
C MET A 462 16.52 1.18 0.31
N GLU A 463 15.36 1.48 0.87
CA GLU A 463 14.99 1.08 2.23
C GLU A 463 14.96 -0.45 2.38
N MET A 464 14.33 -1.16 1.43
CA MET A 464 14.30 -2.63 1.44
C MET A 464 15.71 -3.23 1.33
N ALA A 465 16.55 -2.71 0.43
CA ALA A 465 17.92 -3.22 0.26
C ALA A 465 18.74 -3.05 1.55
N LEU A 466 18.65 -1.89 2.19
CA LEU A 466 19.35 -1.60 3.45
C LEU A 466 18.81 -2.44 4.62
N ILE A 467 17.48 -2.59 4.74
CA ILE A 467 16.87 -3.45 5.77
C ILE A 467 17.35 -4.89 5.59
N VAL A 468 17.24 -5.45 4.39
CA VAL A 468 17.57 -6.85 4.12
C VAL A 468 19.05 -7.12 4.34
N ALA A 469 19.92 -6.26 3.80
CA ALA A 469 21.37 -6.39 3.99
C ALA A 469 21.76 -6.32 5.48
N THR A 470 21.24 -5.35 6.21
CA THR A 470 21.51 -5.20 7.65
C THR A 470 21.05 -6.41 8.44
N VAL A 471 19.82 -6.87 8.18
CA VAL A 471 19.18 -7.93 8.96
C VAL A 471 19.82 -9.29 8.70
N PHE A 472 19.99 -9.68 7.43
CA PHE A 472 20.53 -11.01 7.10
C PHE A 472 22.05 -11.14 7.30
N ARG A 473 22.79 -10.03 7.21
CA ARG A 473 24.21 -10.04 7.54
C ARG A 473 24.47 -10.24 9.03
N ARG A 474 23.64 -9.57 9.86
CA ARG A 474 23.89 -9.46 11.30
C ARG A 474 23.24 -10.56 12.13
N TYR A 475 22.13 -11.14 11.68
CA TYR A 475 21.30 -12.03 12.48
C TYR A 475 21.01 -13.37 11.81
N GLU A 476 20.81 -14.37 12.65
CA GLU A 476 20.20 -15.65 12.34
C GLU A 476 18.80 -15.69 12.92
N PHE A 477 17.90 -16.37 12.22
CA PHE A 477 16.51 -16.49 12.64
C PHE A 477 16.05 -17.93 12.66
N GLU A 478 15.10 -18.22 13.53
CA GLU A 478 14.34 -19.46 13.60
C GLU A 478 12.85 -19.13 13.40
N LEU A 479 12.17 -19.81 12.49
CA LEU A 479 10.76 -19.59 12.20
C LEU A 479 9.87 -20.42 13.12
N TYR A 480 8.86 -19.82 13.77
CA TYR A 480 7.93 -20.48 14.70
C TYR A 480 6.50 -20.59 14.19
N GLN A 481 6.25 -20.30 12.92
CA GLN A 481 4.94 -20.43 12.31
C GLN A 481 5.02 -21.08 10.93
N GLU A 482 4.00 -21.87 10.57
CA GLU A 482 3.97 -22.59 9.28
C GLU A 482 3.54 -21.68 8.13
N GLU A 483 2.56 -20.83 8.36
CA GLU A 483 1.93 -19.98 7.34
C GLU A 483 2.01 -18.50 7.72
N LEU A 484 2.17 -17.65 6.72
CA LEU A 484 2.06 -16.21 6.87
C LEU A 484 0.61 -15.79 6.63
N GLU A 485 -0.18 -15.77 7.69
CA GLU A 485 -1.55 -15.26 7.59
C GLU A 485 -1.56 -13.80 7.14
N THR A 486 -2.43 -13.48 6.19
CA THR A 486 -2.53 -12.13 5.64
C THR A 486 -3.97 -11.63 5.62
N ARG A 487 -4.11 -10.30 5.71
CA ARG A 487 -5.37 -9.58 5.68
C ARG A 487 -5.28 -8.42 4.69
N GLU A 488 -6.30 -8.23 3.86
CA GLU A 488 -6.35 -7.14 2.90
C GLU A 488 -7.30 -6.03 3.36
N GLY A 489 -6.72 -4.90 3.76
CA GLY A 489 -7.42 -3.62 3.74
C GLY A 489 -7.31 -3.01 2.34
N PHE A 490 -6.78 -1.78 2.23
CA PHE A 490 -6.31 -1.29 0.92
C PHE A 490 -5.06 -2.05 0.46
N LEU A 491 -4.17 -2.33 1.40
CA LEU A 491 -2.96 -3.13 1.23
C LEU A 491 -3.14 -4.50 1.85
N ARG A 492 -2.51 -5.53 1.26
CA ARG A 492 -2.35 -6.85 1.85
C ARG A 492 -1.22 -6.80 2.86
N LYS A 493 -1.44 -7.31 4.06
CA LYS A 493 -0.47 -7.30 5.14
C LYS A 493 -0.46 -8.60 5.92
N PRO A 494 0.69 -9.00 6.46
CA PRO A 494 0.81 -10.04 7.47
C PRO A 494 0.03 -9.67 8.75
N LEU A 495 -0.41 -10.68 9.49
CA LEU A 495 -1.03 -10.50 10.81
C LEU A 495 -0.03 -10.64 11.97
N GLY A 496 1.19 -11.07 11.68
CA GLY A 496 2.30 -11.25 12.59
C GLY A 496 3.35 -12.17 11.98
N LEU A 497 4.55 -12.17 12.53
CA LEU A 497 5.62 -13.10 12.16
C LEU A 497 6.42 -13.49 13.39
N GLN A 498 6.10 -14.66 13.95
CA GLN A 498 6.77 -15.18 15.13
C GLN A 498 8.10 -15.85 14.75
N VAL A 499 9.19 -15.23 15.19
CA VAL A 499 10.56 -15.70 14.93
C VAL A 499 11.41 -15.69 16.19
N GLY A 500 12.48 -16.49 16.18
CA GLY A 500 13.60 -16.37 17.09
C GLY A 500 14.72 -15.56 16.43
N LEU A 501 15.36 -14.70 17.19
CA LEU A 501 16.48 -13.86 16.78
C LEU A 501 17.74 -14.26 17.54
N ARG A 502 18.84 -14.43 16.84
CA ARG A 502 20.18 -14.58 17.41
C ARG A 502 21.20 -13.82 16.55
N ARG A 503 22.18 -13.18 17.17
CA ARG A 503 23.28 -12.60 16.43
C ARG A 503 24.12 -13.69 15.76
N ARG A 504 24.46 -13.54 14.48
CA ARG A 504 25.36 -14.45 13.76
C ARG A 504 26.73 -14.47 14.45
N ARG A 505 27.31 -15.66 14.53
CA ARG A 505 28.72 -15.84 14.85
C ARG A 505 29.48 -15.86 13.52
N GLN A 506 30.28 -14.86 13.30
CA GLN A 506 31.21 -14.83 12.16
C GLN A 506 32.37 -15.80 12.41
#